data_2e10fcd679ecb04333de6350ad952e17
#
_entry.id   2e10fcd679ecb04333de6350ad952e17
#
_cell.length_a   1.000
_cell.length_b   1.000
_cell.length_c   1.000
_cell.angle_alpha   90.00
_cell.angle_beta   90.00
_cell.angle_gamma   90.00
#
_symmetry.space_group_name_H-M   'P 1'
#
loop_
_entity.id
_entity.type
_entity.pdbx_description
1 polymer ?
#
loop_
_entity_poly.entity_id
_entity_poly.type
_entity_poly.pdbx_seq_one_letter_code
_entity_poly.pdbx_strand_id
1 'polypeptide(L)'
;MRKLPPIMVACLALAAAAACGSDTGGQPAASGGAPAAGGGAAKPLEGVKVEVAAKWTGDEQANFEKVLKAFEEKTGAKVTYASTGEDTGAYLGPRIQGGNPPDVAILPQPGLVQQYADENALKPLSAEVQAQIDQNYTPYWKELGSAKGQVYGVLVKAAHKSLVWYRQSAYDDAGAQPASTWDDLVKNAQTLSDSGVSPFALCAASGWTLTDLFENVYLSTAGPENYDKLSKHEIPWTDASVKTALEKLAQIFGKKEFMLGGSSGALQTDFPTCVTQVYAQKKAAMVIEADFVAASLGQSGAKVGEEAKIMPFPKAGDTAPVILGGDVAVVMKDNKGAQSLVEYLASKEGGEVWAKQPGYLSPNRNVSPDNYPDDLTKQLAQTIISAGESVRYDMSDLAPSAFGGTDGKGEWKDLQDFLRNPSDVKGAQEKLEADAAKAFKK
;
A
#
# COMPACT_ATOMS: atom_id res chain seq x y z
N MET A 1 -17.07 51.22 -12.05
CA MET A 1 -16.80 51.91 -13.33
C MET A 1 -15.35 52.31 -13.41
N ARG A 2 -14.53 51.57 -14.12
CA ARG A 2 -13.27 52.07 -14.71
C ARG A 2 -12.94 51.11 -15.87
N LYS A 3 -12.87 51.70 -17.06
CA LYS A 3 -12.75 51.06 -18.38
C LYS A 3 -11.31 50.70 -18.67
N LEU A 4 -11.10 49.54 -19.28
CA LEU A 4 -9.88 49.13 -19.98
C LEU A 4 -9.80 49.75 -21.38
N PRO A 5 -8.60 49.99 -21.92
CA PRO A 5 -8.39 50.14 -23.36
C PRO A 5 -7.76 48.91 -23.99
N PRO A 6 -8.00 48.69 -25.32
CA PRO A 6 -7.46 47.56 -26.06
C PRO A 6 -6.10 47.87 -26.68
N ILE A 7 -5.21 46.87 -26.82
CA ILE A 7 -3.98 46.97 -27.58
C ILE A 7 -4.05 46.06 -28.80
N MET A 8 -3.73 46.65 -29.93
CA MET A 8 -3.81 46.24 -31.31
C MET A 8 -2.74 45.24 -31.71
N VAL A 9 -3.13 44.33 -32.59
CA VAL A 9 -2.32 43.38 -33.37
C VAL A 9 -1.53 44.14 -34.46
N ALA A 10 -0.28 43.77 -34.66
CA ALA A 10 0.48 44.12 -35.88
C ALA A 10 1.10 42.86 -36.48
N CYS A 11 0.57 42.46 -37.61
CA CYS A 11 1.17 41.49 -38.53
C CYS A 11 2.29 42.14 -39.35
N LEU A 12 3.40 41.44 -39.50
CA LEU A 12 4.37 41.77 -40.57
C LEU A 12 4.72 40.46 -41.29
N ALA A 13 4.27 40.42 -42.55
CA ALA A 13 4.71 39.45 -43.57
C ALA A 13 5.88 40.07 -44.33
N LEU A 14 6.90 39.30 -44.64
CA LEU A 14 7.83 39.64 -45.73
C LEU A 14 8.17 38.38 -46.56
N ALA A 15 8.17 38.64 -47.85
CA ALA A 15 8.14 37.70 -48.94
C ALA A 15 9.53 37.24 -49.43
N ALA A 16 9.45 36.22 -50.23
CA ALA A 16 10.49 35.49 -50.95
C ALA A 16 11.36 36.32 -51.94
N ALA A 17 12.57 35.85 -52.19
CA ALA A 17 13.26 36.04 -53.48
C ALA A 17 14.07 34.79 -53.82
N ALA A 18 13.72 34.21 -54.96
CA ALA A 18 14.46 33.17 -55.65
C ALA A 18 15.53 33.81 -56.57
N ALA A 19 16.69 33.17 -56.72
CA ALA A 19 17.61 33.42 -57.81
C ALA A 19 18.25 32.08 -58.22
N CYS A 20 17.98 31.71 -59.49
CA CYS A 20 18.67 30.66 -60.22
C CYS A 20 19.99 31.16 -60.79
N GLY A 21 20.99 30.29 -60.87
CA GLY A 21 22.24 30.50 -61.60
C GLY A 21 22.93 29.16 -61.85
N SER A 22 22.93 28.72 -63.07
CA SER A 22 23.63 27.57 -63.63
C SER A 22 25.09 27.90 -63.96
N ASP A 23 26.05 27.01 -63.72
CA ASP A 23 26.68 26.20 -64.81
C ASP A 23 28.05 25.61 -64.41
N THR A 24 28.26 24.38 -64.87
CA THR A 24 29.47 23.68 -65.29
C THR A 24 30.65 23.37 -64.37
N GLY A 25 30.92 22.08 -64.27
CA GLY A 25 32.22 21.47 -64.61
C GLY A 25 33.10 21.00 -63.48
N GLY A 26 33.35 19.70 -63.43
CA GLY A 26 34.58 19.13 -62.90
C GLY A 26 34.54 18.20 -61.72
N GLN A 27 34.53 16.89 -62.02
CA GLN A 27 34.94 15.84 -61.02
C GLN A 27 36.48 15.73 -61.05
N PRO A 28 37.17 15.36 -59.92
CA PRO A 28 37.15 13.98 -59.46
C PRO A 28 37.20 13.77 -57.90
N ALA A 29 36.84 12.58 -57.55
CA ALA A 29 36.90 11.83 -56.32
C ALA A 29 37.86 12.25 -55.22
N ALA A 30 37.37 12.32 -53.96
CA ALA A 30 38.10 11.89 -52.75
C ALA A 30 37.09 11.54 -51.66
N SER A 31 37.30 10.36 -51.07
CA SER A 31 36.71 9.77 -49.90
C SER A 31 36.47 10.76 -48.74
N GLY A 32 35.22 10.93 -48.39
CA GLY A 32 34.81 11.64 -47.19
C GLY A 32 33.86 10.78 -46.41
N GLY A 33 34.29 10.26 -45.26
CA GLY A 33 33.51 9.43 -44.37
C GLY A 33 32.19 10.09 -44.02
N ALA A 34 31.11 9.37 -44.20
CA ALA A 34 29.82 9.72 -43.65
C ALA A 34 29.95 9.86 -42.12
N PRO A 35 29.42 10.91 -41.51
CA PRO A 35 29.28 10.88 -40.04
C PRO A 35 28.33 9.72 -39.75
N ALA A 36 28.83 8.76 -38.98
CA ALA A 36 27.99 7.75 -38.35
C ALA A 36 26.96 8.51 -37.51
N ALA A 37 25.75 8.65 -38.01
CA ALA A 37 24.62 9.01 -37.20
C ALA A 37 24.55 7.91 -36.13
N GLY A 38 24.99 8.21 -34.92
CA GLY A 38 24.75 7.43 -33.74
C GLY A 38 23.25 7.42 -33.48
N GLY A 39 22.52 6.64 -34.27
CA GLY A 39 21.13 6.32 -34.01
C GLY A 39 21.10 5.37 -32.83
N GLY A 40 21.01 5.87 -31.63
CA GLY A 40 20.53 5.08 -30.49
C GLY A 40 19.21 4.47 -30.94
N ALA A 41 19.09 3.14 -30.86
CA ALA A 41 17.83 2.47 -31.18
C ALA A 41 16.71 3.14 -30.34
N ALA A 42 15.64 3.57 -31.06
CA ALA A 42 14.49 4.20 -30.39
C ALA A 42 13.99 3.27 -29.31
N LYS A 43 13.76 3.80 -28.13
CA LYS A 43 13.26 3.02 -27.00
C LYS A 43 11.85 2.51 -27.29
N PRO A 44 11.44 1.33 -26.77
CA PRO A 44 10.22 0.64 -27.19
C PRO A 44 8.92 1.42 -26.95
N LEU A 45 8.92 2.38 -26.02
CA LEU A 45 7.78 3.21 -25.63
C LEU A 45 8.11 4.72 -25.73
N GLU A 46 9.02 5.11 -26.61
CA GLU A 46 9.35 6.54 -26.80
C GLU A 46 8.08 7.34 -27.16
N GLY A 47 7.82 8.41 -26.39
CA GLY A 47 6.65 9.27 -26.58
C GLY A 47 5.34 8.74 -25.98
N VAL A 48 5.28 7.52 -25.47
CA VAL A 48 4.11 6.97 -24.78
C VAL A 48 3.97 7.61 -23.41
N LYS A 49 2.75 8.03 -23.05
CA LYS A 49 2.41 8.55 -21.71
C LYS A 49 1.55 7.53 -20.97
N VAL A 50 1.82 7.36 -19.68
CA VAL A 50 1.08 6.45 -18.79
C VAL A 50 0.73 7.22 -17.52
N GLU A 51 -0.54 7.21 -17.12
CA GLU A 51 -0.97 7.69 -15.80
C GLU A 51 -1.10 6.49 -14.86
N VAL A 52 -0.41 6.55 -13.72
CA VAL A 52 -0.55 5.56 -12.64
C VAL A 52 -1.11 6.22 -11.40
N ALA A 53 -2.13 5.60 -10.79
CA ALA A 53 -2.73 6.06 -9.53
C ALA A 53 -2.47 5.05 -8.41
N ALA A 54 -2.08 5.54 -7.23
CA ALA A 54 -1.88 4.72 -6.02
C ALA A 54 -2.12 5.57 -4.75
N LYS A 55 -2.31 4.91 -3.60
CA LYS A 55 -2.60 5.62 -2.34
C LYS A 55 -1.41 6.35 -1.73
N TRP A 56 -0.20 5.97 -2.07
CA TRP A 56 1.00 6.42 -1.39
C TRP A 56 1.24 7.93 -1.49
N THR A 57 1.76 8.51 -0.40
CA THR A 57 2.17 9.90 -0.29
C THR A 57 3.54 10.00 0.39
N GLY A 58 4.17 11.17 0.38
CA GLY A 58 5.44 11.41 1.09
C GLY A 58 6.55 10.46 0.66
N ASP A 59 7.21 9.83 1.62
CA ASP A 59 8.38 8.98 1.37
C ASP A 59 8.02 7.68 0.62
N GLU A 60 6.83 7.09 0.84
CA GLU A 60 6.37 5.93 0.06
C GLU A 60 6.18 6.27 -1.41
N GLN A 61 5.54 7.40 -1.71
CA GLN A 61 5.41 7.92 -3.07
C GLN A 61 6.79 8.12 -3.69
N ALA A 62 7.69 8.81 -3.01
CA ALA A 62 9.04 9.08 -3.51
C ALA A 62 9.83 7.80 -3.79
N ASN A 63 9.63 6.74 -3.01
CA ASN A 63 10.24 5.43 -3.23
C ASN A 63 9.65 4.74 -4.48
N PHE A 64 8.33 4.80 -4.66
CA PHE A 64 7.70 4.24 -5.86
C PHE A 64 8.06 5.03 -7.13
N GLU A 65 8.16 6.35 -7.07
CA GLU A 65 8.57 7.19 -8.21
C GLU A 65 9.97 6.82 -8.72
N LYS A 66 10.88 6.31 -7.86
CA LYS A 66 12.19 5.78 -8.31
C LYS A 66 12.03 4.54 -9.19
N VAL A 67 11.04 3.70 -8.90
CA VAL A 67 10.71 2.50 -9.71
C VAL A 67 10.14 2.94 -11.06
N LEU A 68 9.22 3.92 -11.05
CA LEU A 68 8.64 4.49 -12.27
C LEU A 68 9.73 5.15 -13.14
N LYS A 69 10.67 5.86 -12.53
CA LYS A 69 11.79 6.45 -13.22
C LYS A 69 12.69 5.40 -13.90
N ALA A 70 12.97 4.29 -13.23
CA ALA A 70 13.73 3.20 -13.84
C ALA A 70 12.99 2.60 -15.05
N PHE A 71 11.67 2.46 -14.97
CA PHE A 71 10.86 2.07 -16.14
C PHE A 71 10.93 3.08 -17.28
N GLU A 72 10.85 4.39 -16.99
CA GLU A 72 11.00 5.45 -18.01
C GLU A 72 12.38 5.41 -18.68
N GLU A 73 13.44 5.26 -17.88
CA GLU A 73 14.82 5.18 -18.37
C GLU A 73 15.02 3.96 -19.29
N LYS A 74 14.40 2.83 -18.97
CA LYS A 74 14.45 1.60 -19.76
C LYS A 74 13.65 1.71 -21.06
N THR A 75 12.45 2.27 -21.00
CA THR A 75 11.47 2.16 -22.07
C THR A 75 11.30 3.43 -22.93
N GLY A 76 11.65 4.59 -22.41
CA GLY A 76 11.38 5.89 -23.04
C GLY A 76 9.96 6.42 -22.80
N ALA A 77 9.10 5.69 -22.09
CA ALA A 77 7.79 6.18 -21.68
C ALA A 77 7.91 7.37 -20.74
N LYS A 78 6.80 8.09 -20.56
CA LYS A 78 6.62 9.12 -19.53
C LYS A 78 5.49 8.71 -18.61
N VAL A 79 5.78 8.58 -17.34
CA VAL A 79 4.80 8.17 -16.32
C VAL A 79 4.41 9.38 -15.46
N THR A 80 3.11 9.56 -15.27
CA THR A 80 2.57 10.55 -14.33
C THR A 80 1.96 9.82 -13.16
N TYR A 81 2.43 10.12 -11.96
CA TYR A 81 1.87 9.59 -10.72
C TYR A 81 0.74 10.49 -10.22
N ALA A 82 -0.35 9.86 -9.75
CA ALA A 82 -1.46 10.53 -9.07
C ALA A 82 -1.74 9.82 -7.74
N SER A 83 -1.68 10.54 -6.62
CA SER A 83 -2.10 9.97 -5.35
C SER A 83 -3.63 9.91 -5.27
N THR A 84 -4.17 8.75 -4.85
CA THR A 84 -5.60 8.59 -4.58
C THR A 84 -5.98 9.07 -3.17
N GLY A 85 -4.99 9.31 -2.30
CA GLY A 85 -5.23 9.43 -0.87
C GLY A 85 -5.65 8.09 -0.26
N GLU A 86 -6.17 8.14 0.96
CA GLU A 86 -6.54 6.95 1.73
C GLU A 86 -7.76 6.20 1.14
N ASP A 87 -8.71 6.90 0.52
CA ASP A 87 -9.89 6.29 -0.11
C ASP A 87 -9.72 6.18 -1.62
N THR A 88 -9.12 5.07 -2.05
CA THR A 88 -8.92 4.75 -3.47
C THR A 88 -10.26 4.64 -4.22
N GLY A 89 -11.31 4.14 -3.57
CA GLY A 89 -12.64 4.01 -4.16
C GLY A 89 -13.27 5.37 -4.47
N ALA A 90 -13.19 6.33 -3.55
CA ALA A 90 -13.68 7.69 -3.74
C ALA A 90 -12.93 8.42 -4.87
N TYR A 91 -11.65 8.14 -5.08
CA TYR A 91 -10.88 8.71 -6.19
C TYR A 91 -11.22 8.07 -7.54
N LEU A 92 -11.27 6.73 -7.61
CA LEU A 92 -11.45 6.01 -8.87
C LEU A 92 -12.90 6.00 -9.35
N GLY A 93 -13.88 5.89 -8.44
CA GLY A 93 -15.29 5.74 -8.79
C GLY A 93 -15.81 6.81 -9.75
N PRO A 94 -15.70 8.12 -9.46
CA PRO A 94 -16.14 9.19 -10.37
C PRO A 94 -15.38 9.17 -11.72
N ARG A 95 -14.11 8.81 -11.73
CA ARG A 95 -13.28 8.74 -12.96
C ARG A 95 -13.69 7.57 -13.85
N ILE A 96 -14.02 6.41 -13.24
CA ILE A 96 -14.57 5.25 -13.95
C ILE A 96 -15.91 5.61 -14.59
N GLN A 97 -16.83 6.19 -13.80
CA GLN A 97 -18.15 6.60 -14.28
C GLN A 97 -18.08 7.68 -15.37
N GLY A 98 -17.11 8.59 -15.25
CA GLY A 98 -16.84 9.62 -16.27
C GLY A 98 -16.08 9.13 -17.51
N GLY A 99 -15.74 7.85 -17.59
CA GLY A 99 -14.99 7.27 -18.72
C GLY A 99 -13.53 7.71 -18.82
N ASN A 100 -12.95 8.26 -17.74
CA ASN A 100 -11.59 8.73 -17.70
C ASN A 100 -10.80 8.15 -16.47
N PRO A 101 -10.72 6.81 -16.30
CA PRO A 101 -9.87 6.22 -15.30
C PRO A 101 -8.38 6.49 -15.60
N PRO A 102 -7.43 6.26 -14.67
CA PRO A 102 -6.00 6.20 -14.98
C PRO A 102 -5.70 5.04 -15.95
N ASP A 103 -4.51 4.98 -16.51
CA ASP A 103 -4.08 3.83 -17.33
C ASP A 103 -3.84 2.59 -16.46
N VAL A 104 -3.16 2.79 -15.32
CA VAL A 104 -2.85 1.79 -14.30
C VAL A 104 -3.33 2.31 -12.94
N ALA A 105 -3.92 1.44 -12.14
CA ALA A 105 -4.14 1.71 -10.72
C ALA A 105 -3.40 0.67 -9.86
N ILE A 106 -2.89 1.10 -8.72
CA ILE A 106 -2.41 0.21 -7.68
C ILE A 106 -3.51 0.18 -6.60
N LEU A 107 -4.20 -0.93 -6.54
CA LEU A 107 -5.31 -1.13 -5.61
C LEU A 107 -4.78 -1.68 -4.28
N PRO A 108 -5.12 -1.09 -3.14
CA PRO A 108 -4.63 -1.55 -1.84
C PRO A 108 -5.28 -2.87 -1.38
N GLN A 109 -6.29 -3.36 -2.11
CA GLN A 109 -7.14 -4.46 -1.65
C GLN A 109 -7.56 -5.37 -2.81
N PRO A 110 -7.40 -6.72 -2.72
CA PRO A 110 -7.96 -7.66 -3.68
C PRO A 110 -9.49 -7.57 -3.82
N GLY A 111 -10.22 -7.19 -2.77
CA GLY A 111 -11.67 -6.94 -2.84
C GLY A 111 -12.06 -5.89 -3.87
N LEU A 112 -11.23 -4.87 -4.08
CA LEU A 112 -11.43 -3.88 -5.15
C LEU A 112 -11.17 -4.46 -6.55
N VAL A 113 -10.29 -5.46 -6.69
CA VAL A 113 -10.11 -6.18 -7.97
C VAL A 113 -11.40 -6.90 -8.34
N GLN A 114 -12.03 -7.61 -7.38
CA GLN A 114 -13.31 -8.28 -7.59
C GLN A 114 -14.39 -7.27 -8.00
N GLN A 115 -14.54 -6.20 -7.23
CA GLN A 115 -15.53 -5.16 -7.50
C GLN A 115 -15.36 -4.55 -8.90
N TYR A 116 -14.17 -4.07 -9.24
CA TYR A 116 -13.95 -3.39 -10.52
C TYR A 116 -13.95 -4.35 -11.71
N ALA A 117 -13.64 -5.64 -11.51
CA ALA A 117 -13.86 -6.66 -12.53
C ALA A 117 -15.36 -6.90 -12.77
N ASP A 118 -16.19 -6.87 -11.71
CA ASP A 118 -17.65 -6.97 -11.81
C ASP A 118 -18.27 -5.78 -12.54
N GLU A 119 -17.74 -4.60 -12.31
CA GLU A 119 -18.12 -3.35 -12.99
C GLU A 119 -17.56 -3.24 -14.42
N ASN A 120 -16.76 -4.20 -14.92
CA ASN A 120 -16.03 -4.17 -16.20
C ASN A 120 -15.09 -2.96 -16.34
N ALA A 121 -14.61 -2.42 -15.22
CA ALA A 121 -13.69 -1.29 -15.18
C ALA A 121 -12.22 -1.71 -15.38
N LEU A 122 -11.90 -3.00 -15.22
CA LEU A 122 -10.57 -3.55 -15.42
C LEU A 122 -10.41 -4.19 -16.80
N LYS A 123 -9.17 -4.23 -17.27
CA LYS A 123 -8.77 -4.94 -18.48
C LYS A 123 -7.96 -6.17 -18.10
N PRO A 124 -8.20 -7.33 -18.75
CA PRO A 124 -7.36 -8.51 -18.55
C PRO A 124 -5.88 -8.19 -18.80
N LEU A 125 -5.02 -8.78 -17.99
CA LEU A 125 -3.58 -8.64 -18.20
C LEU A 125 -3.14 -9.39 -19.44
N SER A 126 -2.19 -8.81 -20.21
CA SER A 126 -1.67 -9.39 -21.44
C SER A 126 -0.97 -10.74 -21.18
N ALA A 127 -0.74 -11.50 -22.24
CA ALA A 127 -0.04 -12.79 -22.15
C ALA A 127 1.40 -12.63 -21.59
N GLU A 128 2.07 -11.53 -21.95
CA GLU A 128 3.42 -11.20 -21.45
C GLU A 128 3.41 -10.96 -19.94
N VAL A 129 2.45 -10.18 -19.43
CA VAL A 129 2.29 -9.95 -17.98
C VAL A 129 1.98 -11.26 -17.27
N GLN A 130 1.07 -12.07 -17.79
CA GLN A 130 0.72 -13.36 -17.21
C GLN A 130 1.92 -14.33 -17.17
N ALA A 131 2.78 -14.32 -18.20
CA ALA A 131 4.02 -15.09 -18.21
C ALA A 131 4.99 -14.65 -17.09
N GLN A 132 5.10 -13.33 -16.81
CA GLN A 132 5.86 -12.83 -15.66
C GLN A 132 5.27 -13.33 -14.35
N ILE A 133 3.94 -13.33 -14.21
CA ILE A 133 3.26 -13.83 -13.00
C ILE A 133 3.55 -15.33 -12.81
N ASP A 134 3.37 -16.15 -13.83
CA ASP A 134 3.57 -17.59 -13.76
C ASP A 134 5.02 -17.96 -13.44
N GLN A 135 5.99 -17.19 -13.92
CA GLN A 135 7.40 -17.38 -13.64
C GLN A 135 7.80 -16.95 -12.22
N ASN A 136 7.25 -15.84 -11.74
CA ASN A 136 7.78 -15.12 -10.60
C ASN A 136 6.96 -15.28 -9.30
N TYR A 137 5.69 -15.65 -9.40
CA TYR A 137 4.77 -15.69 -8.25
C TYR A 137 4.29 -17.10 -7.95
N THR A 138 3.84 -17.33 -6.72
CA THR A 138 3.13 -18.57 -6.38
C THR A 138 1.66 -18.49 -6.83
N PRO A 139 0.96 -19.62 -7.01
CA PRO A 139 -0.46 -19.62 -7.34
C PRO A 139 -1.32 -18.78 -6.37
N TYR A 140 -0.97 -18.76 -5.09
CA TYR A 140 -1.64 -17.98 -4.06
C TYR A 140 -1.68 -16.47 -4.42
N TRP A 141 -0.53 -15.88 -4.78
CA TRP A 141 -0.47 -14.48 -5.16
C TRP A 141 -1.20 -14.16 -6.47
N LYS A 142 -1.19 -15.12 -7.42
CA LYS A 142 -1.93 -14.98 -8.68
C LYS A 142 -3.44 -14.97 -8.46
N GLU A 143 -3.94 -15.81 -7.53
CA GLU A 143 -5.37 -15.89 -7.22
C GLU A 143 -5.92 -14.57 -6.71
N LEU A 144 -5.17 -13.86 -5.85
CA LEU A 144 -5.57 -12.54 -5.30
C LEU A 144 -5.74 -11.44 -6.37
N GLY A 145 -5.08 -11.56 -7.51
CA GLY A 145 -5.25 -10.68 -8.68
C GLY A 145 -6.26 -11.16 -9.70
N SER A 146 -6.95 -12.29 -9.43
CA SER A 146 -7.84 -12.93 -10.39
C SER A 146 -9.31 -12.75 -10.00
N ALA A 147 -10.18 -12.58 -11.00
CA ALA A 147 -11.62 -12.51 -10.86
C ALA A 147 -12.29 -13.15 -12.06
N LYS A 148 -13.46 -13.79 -11.89
CA LYS A 148 -14.23 -14.40 -12.99
C LYS A 148 -13.43 -15.34 -13.89
N GLY A 149 -12.43 -16.04 -13.33
CA GLY A 149 -11.57 -16.95 -14.08
C GLY A 149 -10.51 -16.28 -14.96
N GLN A 150 -10.31 -14.96 -14.82
CA GLN A 150 -9.30 -14.20 -15.56
C GLN A 150 -8.37 -13.46 -14.59
N VAL A 151 -7.15 -13.18 -15.04
CA VAL A 151 -6.14 -12.40 -14.29
C VAL A 151 -6.28 -10.93 -14.69
N TYR A 152 -6.67 -10.09 -13.73
CA TYR A 152 -6.84 -8.64 -13.89
C TYR A 152 -5.75 -7.84 -13.21
N GLY A 153 -5.06 -8.43 -12.24
CA GLY A 153 -4.05 -7.74 -11.46
C GLY A 153 -2.89 -8.63 -11.05
N VAL A 154 -1.82 -8.01 -10.62
CA VAL A 154 -0.67 -8.66 -10.02
C VAL A 154 -0.28 -7.95 -8.73
N LEU A 155 -0.08 -8.69 -7.65
CA LEU A 155 0.45 -8.12 -6.43
C LEU A 155 1.90 -7.67 -6.68
N VAL A 156 2.14 -6.39 -6.56
CA VAL A 156 3.46 -5.78 -6.82
C VAL A 156 4.20 -5.44 -5.53
N LYS A 157 3.47 -5.32 -4.43
CA LYS A 157 4.01 -5.07 -3.09
C LYS A 157 3.26 -5.95 -2.10
N ALA A 158 3.96 -6.65 -1.23
CA ALA A 158 3.41 -7.35 -0.09
C ALA A 158 3.64 -6.55 1.19
N ALA A 159 2.88 -6.86 2.23
CA ALA A 159 3.04 -6.29 3.57
C ALA A 159 2.96 -7.39 4.63
N HIS A 160 3.78 -7.28 5.66
CA HIS A 160 3.73 -8.10 6.87
C HIS A 160 3.06 -7.30 7.99
N LYS A 161 1.76 -7.53 8.20
CA LYS A 161 0.90 -6.71 9.07
C LYS A 161 0.91 -7.12 10.57
N SER A 162 1.74 -8.09 10.96
CA SER A 162 1.79 -8.58 12.34
C SER A 162 3.05 -8.12 13.07
N LEU A 163 3.24 -6.80 13.13
CA LEU A 163 4.41 -6.17 13.75
C LEU A 163 4.02 -5.10 14.76
N VAL A 164 4.83 -4.97 15.81
CA VAL A 164 4.81 -3.82 16.71
C VAL A 164 6.13 -3.08 16.57
N TRP A 165 6.06 -1.88 16.07
CA TRP A 165 7.19 -0.98 15.97
C TRP A 165 7.33 -0.17 17.26
N TYR A 166 8.50 -0.18 17.87
CA TYR A 166 8.73 0.55 19.12
C TYR A 166 10.02 1.37 19.07
N ARG A 167 9.99 2.48 19.78
CA ARG A 167 11.14 3.36 19.96
C ARG A 167 12.02 2.81 21.08
N GLN A 168 13.27 2.42 20.72
CA GLN A 168 14.21 1.78 21.66
C GLN A 168 14.44 2.66 22.90
N SER A 169 14.72 3.96 22.69
CA SER A 169 14.98 4.88 23.80
C SER A 169 13.81 4.97 24.79
N ALA A 170 12.54 4.91 24.33
CA ALA A 170 11.40 4.93 25.24
C ALA A 170 11.31 3.66 26.09
N TYR A 171 11.67 2.52 25.52
CA TYR A 171 11.71 1.25 26.22
C TYR A 171 12.83 1.19 27.26
N ASP A 172 14.03 1.68 26.88
CA ASP A 172 15.18 1.76 27.78
C ASP A 172 14.89 2.70 28.98
N ASP A 173 14.35 3.88 28.73
CA ASP A 173 14.01 4.89 29.74
C ASP A 173 12.95 4.37 30.73
N ALA A 174 11.97 3.59 30.25
CA ALA A 174 10.92 3.00 31.09
C ALA A 174 11.33 1.65 31.73
N GLY A 175 12.44 1.05 31.30
CA GLY A 175 12.84 -0.31 31.72
C GLY A 175 11.94 -1.41 31.16
N ALA A 176 11.24 -1.14 30.04
CA ALA A 176 10.37 -2.09 29.36
C ALA A 176 11.19 -3.06 28.49
N GLN A 177 10.64 -4.24 28.21
CA GLN A 177 11.25 -5.24 27.34
C GLN A 177 10.26 -5.64 26.25
N PRO A 178 10.73 -6.08 25.05
CA PRO A 178 9.84 -6.54 23.98
C PRO A 178 8.86 -7.62 24.50
N ALA A 179 7.58 -7.45 24.17
CA ALA A 179 6.52 -8.33 24.59
C ALA A 179 6.40 -9.55 23.67
N SER A 180 6.18 -10.74 24.24
CA SER A 180 5.87 -11.96 23.48
C SER A 180 4.41 -12.38 23.62
N THR A 181 3.74 -11.87 24.65
CA THR A 181 2.32 -12.11 24.92
C THR A 181 1.56 -10.79 24.98
N TRP A 182 0.24 -10.86 24.75
CA TRP A 182 -0.65 -9.70 24.90
C TRP A 182 -0.61 -9.10 26.31
N ASP A 183 -0.57 -9.96 27.32
CA ASP A 183 -0.53 -9.50 28.71
C ASP A 183 0.79 -8.75 29.02
N ASP A 184 1.93 -9.17 28.42
CA ASP A 184 3.19 -8.42 28.52
C ASP A 184 3.09 -7.08 27.76
N LEU A 185 2.42 -7.02 26.60
CA LEU A 185 2.20 -5.78 25.88
C LEU A 185 1.37 -4.78 26.69
N VAL A 186 0.28 -5.25 27.31
CA VAL A 186 -0.57 -4.42 28.19
C VAL A 186 0.20 -3.96 29.43
N LYS A 187 1.04 -4.82 30.01
CA LYS A 187 1.93 -4.47 31.13
C LYS A 187 2.96 -3.42 30.72
N ASN A 188 3.59 -3.59 29.55
CA ASN A 188 4.51 -2.59 29.01
C ASN A 188 3.82 -1.25 28.76
N ALA A 189 2.59 -1.27 28.25
CA ALA A 189 1.80 -0.06 28.08
C ALA A 189 1.58 0.66 29.41
N GLN A 190 1.29 -0.08 30.50
CA GLN A 190 1.18 0.53 31.83
C GLN A 190 2.52 1.12 32.28
N THR A 191 3.62 0.38 32.13
CA THR A 191 4.98 0.84 32.52
C THR A 191 5.39 2.11 31.78
N LEU A 192 5.13 2.17 30.46
CA LEU A 192 5.40 3.35 29.63
C LEU A 192 4.53 4.54 30.06
N SER A 193 3.24 4.31 30.30
CA SER A 193 2.31 5.34 30.79
C SER A 193 2.75 5.90 32.15
N ASP A 194 3.16 5.03 33.09
CA ASP A 194 3.65 5.43 34.40
C ASP A 194 4.96 6.22 34.32
N SER A 195 5.77 6.01 33.29
CA SER A 195 6.96 6.81 32.98
C SER A 195 6.67 8.16 32.31
N GLY A 196 5.40 8.45 32.00
CA GLY A 196 4.96 9.70 31.38
C GLY A 196 5.01 9.71 29.85
N VAL A 197 5.20 8.54 29.22
CA VAL A 197 5.18 8.41 27.75
C VAL A 197 3.89 7.72 27.31
N SER A 198 3.14 8.29 26.36
CA SER A 198 1.99 7.58 25.78
C SER A 198 2.45 6.27 25.13
N PRO A 199 1.92 5.10 25.53
CA PRO A 199 2.32 3.82 24.95
C PRO A 199 2.13 3.75 23.44
N PHE A 200 0.94 4.10 22.94
CA PHE A 200 0.56 3.92 21.56
C PHE A 200 0.25 5.23 20.84
N ALA A 201 0.76 5.40 19.65
CA ALA A 201 0.13 6.20 18.62
C ALA A 201 -0.81 5.28 17.83
N LEU A 202 -2.14 5.46 17.96
CA LEU A 202 -3.13 4.72 17.18
C LEU A 202 -3.61 5.59 16.00
N CYS A 203 -3.52 5.02 14.80
CA CYS A 203 -3.74 5.72 13.52
C CYS A 203 -5.18 5.54 13.02
N ALA A 204 -6.17 5.85 13.82
CA ALA A 204 -7.55 5.43 13.59
C ALA A 204 -8.38 6.38 12.69
N ALA A 205 -7.77 7.40 12.06
CA ALA A 205 -8.52 8.39 11.27
C ALA A 205 -9.27 7.77 10.09
N SER A 206 -8.63 6.90 9.32
CA SER A 206 -9.25 6.20 8.19
C SER A 206 -9.98 4.91 8.59
N GLY A 207 -9.55 4.26 9.69
CA GLY A 207 -10.14 3.04 10.23
C GLY A 207 -9.41 1.73 9.87
N TRP A 208 -8.73 1.63 8.72
CA TRP A 208 -8.06 0.41 8.27
C TRP A 208 -6.98 -0.11 9.25
N THR A 209 -6.28 0.76 9.96
CA THR A 209 -5.30 0.36 10.96
C THR A 209 -5.92 -0.35 12.17
N LEU A 210 -7.21 -0.08 12.43
CA LEU A 210 -7.96 -0.78 13.48
C LEU A 210 -8.37 -2.19 13.02
N THR A 211 -8.60 -2.40 11.70
CA THR A 211 -8.84 -3.75 11.18
C THR A 211 -7.59 -4.59 11.31
N ASP A 212 -6.43 -4.06 10.94
CA ASP A 212 -5.13 -4.75 11.11
C ASP A 212 -4.92 -5.17 12.58
N LEU A 213 -5.21 -4.29 13.52
CA LEU A 213 -5.11 -4.59 14.95
C LEU A 213 -6.12 -5.65 15.41
N PHE A 214 -7.39 -5.53 14.99
CA PHE A 214 -8.43 -6.52 15.29
C PHE A 214 -8.06 -7.89 14.74
N GLU A 215 -7.66 -7.97 13.50
CA GLU A 215 -7.32 -9.21 12.80
C GLU A 215 -6.16 -9.97 13.45
N ASN A 216 -5.11 -9.25 13.87
CA ASN A 216 -4.01 -9.85 14.61
C ASN A 216 -4.49 -10.47 15.94
N VAL A 217 -5.31 -9.74 16.70
CA VAL A 217 -5.90 -10.26 17.94
C VAL A 217 -6.84 -11.43 17.64
N TYR A 218 -7.67 -11.31 16.60
CA TYR A 218 -8.64 -12.35 16.24
C TYR A 218 -7.95 -13.64 15.77
N LEU A 219 -6.97 -13.54 14.85
CA LEU A 219 -6.21 -14.72 14.41
C LEU A 219 -5.51 -15.39 15.60
N SER A 220 -4.97 -14.61 16.53
CA SER A 220 -4.28 -15.15 17.69
C SER A 220 -5.22 -15.86 18.67
N THR A 221 -6.43 -15.33 18.89
CA THR A 221 -7.40 -15.87 19.87
C THR A 221 -8.31 -16.94 19.29
N ALA A 222 -8.74 -16.79 18.05
CA ALA A 222 -9.73 -17.67 17.40
C ALA A 222 -9.09 -18.78 16.56
N GLY A 223 -7.82 -18.60 16.17
CA GLY A 223 -7.08 -19.51 15.30
C GLY A 223 -7.44 -19.38 13.81
N PRO A 224 -6.64 -20.04 12.95
CA PRO A 224 -6.74 -19.85 11.50
C PRO A 224 -8.07 -20.34 10.91
N GLU A 225 -8.67 -21.40 11.44
CA GLU A 225 -9.94 -21.93 10.92
C GLU A 225 -11.10 -20.94 11.10
N ASN A 226 -11.23 -20.34 12.30
CA ASN A 226 -12.27 -19.36 12.55
C ASN A 226 -11.98 -18.04 11.79
N TYR A 227 -10.71 -17.67 11.65
CA TYR A 227 -10.31 -16.53 10.82
C TYR A 227 -10.80 -16.70 9.37
N ASP A 228 -10.56 -17.88 8.75
CA ASP A 228 -11.01 -18.19 7.39
C ASP A 228 -12.53 -18.17 7.25
N LYS A 229 -13.25 -18.64 8.25
CA LYS A 229 -14.72 -18.63 8.28
C LYS A 229 -15.28 -17.21 8.43
N LEU A 230 -14.70 -16.40 9.31
CA LEU A 230 -15.15 -15.02 9.52
C LEU A 230 -14.87 -14.16 8.27
N SER A 231 -13.69 -14.32 7.65
CA SER A 231 -13.30 -13.58 6.44
C SER A 231 -14.26 -13.80 5.26
N LYS A 232 -14.96 -14.93 5.23
CA LYS A 232 -15.97 -15.29 4.22
C LYS A 232 -17.40 -15.08 4.70
N HIS A 233 -17.58 -14.56 5.90
CA HIS A 233 -18.87 -14.45 6.57
C HIS A 233 -19.62 -15.80 6.65
N GLU A 234 -18.87 -16.91 6.84
CA GLU A 234 -19.41 -18.24 7.10
C GLU A 234 -19.82 -18.43 8.57
N ILE A 235 -19.25 -17.61 9.46
CA ILE A 235 -19.71 -17.41 10.84
C ILE A 235 -20.04 -15.92 11.03
N PRO A 236 -21.01 -15.60 11.90
CA PRO A 236 -21.42 -14.22 12.11
C PRO A 236 -20.42 -13.44 12.96
N TRP A 237 -20.36 -12.14 12.81
CA TRP A 237 -19.58 -11.25 13.67
C TRP A 237 -20.08 -11.20 15.12
N THR A 238 -21.28 -11.75 15.37
CA THR A 238 -21.81 -11.96 16.73
C THR A 238 -21.29 -13.25 17.40
N ASP A 239 -20.41 -14.00 16.73
CA ASP A 239 -19.79 -15.21 17.30
C ASP A 239 -18.99 -14.91 18.58
N ALA A 240 -18.90 -15.92 19.45
CA ALA A 240 -18.17 -15.79 20.72
C ALA A 240 -16.65 -15.51 20.53
N SER A 241 -16.07 -15.97 19.42
CA SER A 241 -14.66 -15.72 19.10
C SER A 241 -14.40 -14.25 18.81
N VAL A 242 -15.31 -13.55 18.12
CA VAL A 242 -15.23 -12.10 17.86
C VAL A 242 -15.36 -11.31 19.17
N LYS A 243 -16.29 -11.74 20.04
CA LYS A 243 -16.41 -11.15 21.38
C LYS A 243 -15.08 -11.19 22.13
N THR A 244 -14.41 -12.34 22.15
CA THR A 244 -13.12 -12.51 22.82
C THR A 244 -12.06 -11.54 22.28
N ALA A 245 -11.98 -11.36 20.97
CA ALA A 245 -11.04 -10.42 20.36
C ALA A 245 -11.35 -8.96 20.73
N LEU A 246 -12.61 -8.56 20.66
CA LEU A 246 -13.02 -7.21 21.06
C LEU A 246 -12.77 -6.95 22.56
N GLU A 247 -12.99 -7.94 23.44
CA GLU A 247 -12.66 -7.83 24.87
C GLU A 247 -11.15 -7.64 25.11
N LYS A 248 -10.28 -8.27 24.30
CA LYS A 248 -8.83 -8.01 24.33
C LYS A 248 -8.51 -6.58 23.89
N LEU A 249 -9.08 -6.09 22.79
CA LEU A 249 -8.90 -4.71 22.33
C LEU A 249 -9.36 -3.70 23.38
N ALA A 250 -10.47 -3.98 24.08
CA ALA A 250 -10.98 -3.12 25.13
C ALA A 250 -9.99 -2.89 26.28
N GLN A 251 -9.02 -3.79 26.49
CA GLN A 251 -7.96 -3.61 27.50
C GLN A 251 -7.01 -2.44 27.15
N ILE A 252 -6.86 -2.12 25.87
CA ILE A 252 -6.10 -0.95 25.38
C ILE A 252 -7.04 0.23 25.20
N PHE A 253 -8.14 0.06 24.46
CA PHE A 253 -9.05 1.15 24.10
C PHE A 253 -9.76 1.77 25.31
N GLY A 254 -9.99 0.98 26.37
CA GLY A 254 -10.60 1.43 27.61
C GLY A 254 -9.69 2.29 28.50
N LYS A 255 -8.39 2.37 28.18
CA LYS A 255 -7.41 3.16 28.94
C LYS A 255 -6.96 4.37 28.14
N LYS A 256 -7.54 5.53 28.43
CA LYS A 256 -7.25 6.77 27.72
C LYS A 256 -5.77 7.13 27.73
N GLU A 257 -5.08 6.85 28.83
CA GLU A 257 -3.65 7.10 29.04
C GLU A 257 -2.73 6.24 28.16
N PHE A 258 -3.24 5.14 27.60
CA PHE A 258 -2.45 4.28 26.70
C PHE A 258 -2.34 4.85 25.29
N MET A 259 -3.23 5.74 24.90
CA MET A 259 -3.31 6.29 23.56
C MET A 259 -2.92 7.77 23.54
N LEU A 260 -2.05 8.18 22.65
CA LEU A 260 -1.69 9.57 22.49
C LEU A 260 -2.92 10.43 22.11
N GLY A 261 -3.30 11.33 23.01
CA GLY A 261 -4.52 12.13 22.87
C GLY A 261 -5.83 11.37 23.16
N GLY A 262 -5.76 10.14 23.67
CA GLY A 262 -6.91 9.27 23.93
C GLY A 262 -7.61 8.84 22.65
N SER A 263 -8.81 8.27 22.73
CA SER A 263 -9.59 7.85 21.56
C SER A 263 -9.86 9.00 20.58
N SER A 264 -10.08 10.21 21.09
CA SER A 264 -10.27 11.40 20.23
C SER A 264 -9.04 11.74 19.40
N GLY A 265 -7.84 11.66 20.01
CA GLY A 265 -6.57 11.87 19.29
C GLY A 265 -6.32 10.78 18.27
N ALA A 266 -6.52 9.52 18.62
CA ALA A 266 -6.39 8.39 17.72
C ALA A 266 -7.26 8.52 16.46
N LEU A 267 -8.54 8.90 16.64
CA LEU A 267 -9.52 9.07 15.55
C LEU A 267 -9.26 10.28 14.64
N GLN A 268 -8.31 11.13 14.96
CA GLN A 268 -7.90 12.29 14.15
C GLN A 268 -6.49 12.11 13.56
N THR A 269 -5.83 11.00 13.88
CA THR A 269 -4.45 10.77 13.48
C THR A 269 -4.40 9.73 12.36
N ASP A 270 -3.84 10.12 11.21
CA ASP A 270 -3.56 9.23 10.08
C ASP A 270 -2.26 8.44 10.29
N PHE A 271 -2.02 7.45 9.45
CA PHE A 271 -0.86 6.57 9.55
C PHE A 271 0.49 7.32 9.49
N PRO A 272 0.78 8.19 8.52
CA PRO A 272 2.05 8.92 8.47
C PRO A 272 2.30 9.79 9.71
N THR A 273 1.22 10.40 10.23
CA THR A 273 1.28 11.22 11.45
C THR A 273 1.61 10.37 12.67
N CYS A 274 1.07 9.15 12.80
CA CYS A 274 1.43 8.24 13.89
C CYS A 274 2.92 7.93 13.91
N VAL A 275 3.50 7.55 12.77
CA VAL A 275 4.94 7.26 12.65
C VAL A 275 5.76 8.49 13.07
N THR A 276 5.36 9.68 12.61
CA THR A 276 5.97 10.96 13.00
C THR A 276 5.87 11.20 14.51
N GLN A 277 4.72 10.92 15.13
CA GLN A 277 4.50 11.07 16.58
C GLN A 277 5.41 10.16 17.41
N VAL A 278 5.67 8.94 16.93
CA VAL A 278 6.57 7.99 17.62
C VAL A 278 8.03 8.41 17.43
N TYR A 279 8.49 8.62 16.21
CA TYR A 279 9.92 8.70 15.93
C TYR A 279 10.47 10.12 15.82
N ALA A 280 9.77 11.06 15.18
CA ALA A 280 10.24 12.45 15.06
C ALA A 280 9.86 13.28 16.28
N GLN A 281 8.60 13.21 16.71
CA GLN A 281 8.10 14.01 17.85
C GLN A 281 8.34 13.36 19.21
N LYS A 282 8.62 12.05 19.25
CA LYS A 282 8.86 11.25 20.45
C LYS A 282 7.74 11.34 21.51
N LYS A 283 6.49 11.52 21.05
CA LYS A 283 5.31 11.66 21.90
C LYS A 283 4.68 10.33 22.31
N ALA A 284 4.91 9.27 21.52
CA ALA A 284 4.47 7.92 21.83
C ALA A 284 5.65 6.94 21.74
N ALA A 285 5.48 5.77 22.33
CA ALA A 285 6.52 4.74 22.35
C ALA A 285 6.39 3.74 21.19
N MET A 286 5.16 3.44 20.76
CA MET A 286 4.85 2.36 19.80
C MET A 286 3.83 2.79 18.76
N VAL A 287 3.92 2.14 17.59
CA VAL A 287 2.86 2.03 16.59
C VAL A 287 2.74 0.56 16.17
N ILE A 288 1.51 0.06 16.07
CA ILE A 288 1.21 -1.32 15.63
C ILE A 288 0.81 -1.22 14.17
N GLU A 289 1.72 -1.62 13.30
CA GLU A 289 1.56 -1.55 11.85
C GLU A 289 2.59 -2.41 11.10
N ALA A 290 2.39 -2.57 9.79
CA ALA A 290 3.20 -3.41 8.93
C ALA A 290 4.64 -2.89 8.69
N ASP A 291 5.41 -3.65 7.94
CA ASP A 291 6.78 -3.34 7.53
C ASP A 291 6.95 -1.99 6.82
N PHE A 292 5.90 -1.49 6.18
CA PHE A 292 5.94 -0.20 5.48
C PHE A 292 6.11 1.03 6.40
N VAL A 293 6.01 0.88 7.73
CA VAL A 293 6.47 1.91 8.68
C VAL A 293 7.90 2.35 8.37
N ALA A 294 8.76 1.42 7.92
CA ALA A 294 10.14 1.72 7.55
C ALA A 294 10.26 2.81 6.47
N ALA A 295 9.31 2.89 5.53
CA ALA A 295 9.29 3.94 4.50
C ALA A 295 9.06 5.33 5.09
N SER A 296 8.28 5.44 6.17
CA SER A 296 7.91 6.72 6.79
C SER A 296 8.93 7.22 7.82
N LEU A 297 10.04 6.50 8.04
CA LEU A 297 11.07 6.89 9.01
C LEU A 297 12.02 7.98 8.50
N GLY A 298 12.11 8.20 7.19
CA GLY A 298 13.16 9.01 6.55
C GLY A 298 13.35 10.40 7.14
N GLN A 299 12.27 11.10 7.44
CA GLN A 299 12.32 12.45 8.02
C GLN A 299 12.62 12.47 9.53
N SER A 300 12.48 11.34 10.22
CA SER A 300 12.70 11.27 11.67
C SER A 300 14.17 11.09 12.06
N GLY A 301 15.01 10.64 11.14
CA GLY A 301 16.38 10.21 11.41
C GLY A 301 16.49 8.88 12.17
N ALA A 302 15.37 8.25 12.52
CA ALA A 302 15.36 6.93 13.13
C ALA A 302 15.73 5.86 12.10
N LYS A 303 16.54 4.88 12.53
CA LYS A 303 16.95 3.77 11.68
C LYS A 303 16.37 2.46 12.17
N VAL A 304 15.95 1.64 11.22
CA VAL A 304 15.49 0.26 11.47
C VAL A 304 16.63 -0.52 12.14
N GLY A 305 16.30 -1.25 13.20
CA GLY A 305 17.26 -2.03 13.96
C GLY A 305 18.04 -1.24 15.01
N GLU A 306 17.99 0.09 15.00
CA GLU A 306 18.60 0.98 16.00
C GLU A 306 17.51 1.58 16.92
N GLU A 307 17.05 2.78 16.63
CA GLU A 307 15.97 3.44 17.36
C GLU A 307 14.58 2.89 17.00
N ALA A 308 14.36 2.55 15.74
CA ALA A 308 13.14 1.91 15.28
C ALA A 308 13.30 0.38 15.34
N LYS A 309 12.86 -0.20 16.44
CA LYS A 309 12.86 -1.64 16.67
C LYS A 309 11.51 -2.25 16.32
N ILE A 310 11.54 -3.55 16.02
CA ILE A 310 10.33 -4.34 15.74
C ILE A 310 10.30 -5.53 16.68
N MET A 311 9.11 -5.87 17.14
CA MET A 311 8.79 -7.18 17.68
C MET A 311 7.62 -7.79 16.91
N PRO A 312 7.55 -9.12 16.73
CA PRO A 312 6.35 -9.78 16.21
C PRO A 312 5.13 -9.39 17.05
N PHE A 313 3.95 -9.35 16.44
CA PHE A 313 2.72 -9.08 17.19
C PHE A 313 2.56 -10.11 18.33
N PRO A 314 2.44 -9.68 19.58
CA PRO A 314 2.40 -10.57 20.73
C PRO A 314 1.17 -11.48 20.71
N LYS A 315 1.33 -12.75 21.11
CA LYS A 315 0.22 -13.68 21.18
C LYS A 315 -0.86 -13.22 22.15
N ALA A 316 -2.07 -13.05 21.64
CA ALA A 316 -3.28 -12.77 22.43
C ALA A 316 -4.02 -14.06 22.84
N GLY A 317 -3.69 -15.17 22.20
CA GLY A 317 -4.17 -16.52 22.44
C GLY A 317 -3.08 -17.56 22.09
N ASP A 318 -3.47 -18.70 21.56
CA ASP A 318 -2.55 -19.81 21.30
C ASP A 318 -1.73 -19.63 20.00
N THR A 319 -2.28 -18.91 19.02
CA THR A 319 -1.66 -18.73 17.70
C THR A 319 -0.77 -17.48 17.68
N ALA A 320 0.45 -17.60 17.15
CA ALA A 320 1.25 -16.45 16.75
C ALA A 320 0.68 -15.91 15.43
N PRO A 321 0.13 -14.69 15.39
CA PRO A 321 -0.49 -14.21 14.16
C PRO A 321 0.57 -13.84 13.12
N VAL A 322 0.32 -14.19 11.87
CA VAL A 322 1.05 -13.68 10.70
C VAL A 322 0.02 -13.33 9.64
N ILE A 323 -0.26 -12.05 9.51
CA ILE A 323 -1.18 -11.49 8.54
C ILE A 323 -0.39 -10.79 7.45
N LEU A 324 -0.74 -11.11 6.21
CA LEU A 324 -0.17 -10.50 5.02
C LEU A 324 -1.20 -9.59 4.37
N GLY A 325 -0.73 -8.52 3.78
CA GLY A 325 -1.48 -7.66 2.88
C GLY A 325 -0.70 -7.42 1.61
N GLY A 326 -1.19 -6.51 0.77
CA GLY A 326 -0.43 -6.11 -0.40
C GLY A 326 -1.23 -5.31 -1.40
N ASP A 327 -0.49 -4.70 -2.32
CA ASP A 327 -1.02 -3.77 -3.32
C ASP A 327 -1.01 -4.42 -4.70
N VAL A 328 -2.13 -4.31 -5.41
CA VAL A 328 -2.38 -4.99 -6.70
C VAL A 328 -2.33 -4.00 -7.84
N ALA A 329 -1.38 -4.15 -8.76
CA ALA A 329 -1.36 -3.38 -10.00
C ALA A 329 -2.38 -3.92 -10.99
N VAL A 330 -3.26 -3.08 -11.48
CA VAL A 330 -4.31 -3.39 -12.46
C VAL A 330 -4.26 -2.45 -13.66
N VAL A 331 -4.68 -2.95 -14.83
CA VAL A 331 -4.84 -2.15 -16.05
C VAL A 331 -6.28 -1.68 -16.16
N MET A 332 -6.49 -0.37 -16.26
CA MET A 332 -7.83 0.23 -16.41
C MET A 332 -8.09 0.70 -17.86
N LYS A 333 -7.05 1.08 -18.61
CA LYS A 333 -7.10 1.35 -20.05
C LYS A 333 -6.20 0.38 -20.79
N ASP A 334 -6.76 -0.37 -21.72
CA ASP A 334 -5.98 -1.33 -22.51
C ASP A 334 -5.14 -0.61 -23.57
N ASN A 335 -3.90 -0.33 -23.20
CA ASN A 335 -2.89 0.22 -24.08
C ASN A 335 -1.49 -0.36 -23.76
N LYS A 336 -0.60 -0.26 -24.74
CA LYS A 336 0.75 -0.85 -24.64
C LYS A 336 1.54 -0.30 -23.46
N GLY A 337 1.40 0.98 -23.14
CA GLY A 337 2.11 1.60 -22.02
C GLY A 337 1.68 1.05 -20.67
N ALA A 338 0.35 0.91 -20.46
CA ALA A 338 -0.22 0.34 -19.24
C ALA A 338 0.22 -1.11 -19.02
N GLN A 339 0.07 -1.97 -20.03
CA GLN A 339 0.48 -3.38 -19.97
C GLN A 339 2.00 -3.50 -19.70
N SER A 340 2.83 -2.71 -20.39
CA SER A 340 4.29 -2.74 -20.20
C SER A 340 4.71 -2.23 -18.80
N LEU A 341 4.00 -1.25 -18.20
CA LEU A 341 4.28 -0.83 -16.84
C LEU A 341 3.96 -1.95 -15.85
N VAL A 342 2.79 -2.60 -15.98
CA VAL A 342 2.42 -3.71 -15.11
C VAL A 342 3.36 -4.91 -15.30
N GLU A 343 3.77 -5.22 -16.54
CA GLU A 343 4.80 -6.23 -16.82
C GLU A 343 6.12 -5.93 -16.08
N TYR A 344 6.59 -4.69 -16.17
CA TYR A 344 7.80 -4.27 -15.48
C TYR A 344 7.68 -4.39 -13.96
N LEU A 345 6.56 -3.95 -13.37
CA LEU A 345 6.30 -4.06 -11.94
C LEU A 345 6.24 -5.54 -11.48
N ALA A 346 5.72 -6.44 -12.33
CA ALA A 346 5.68 -7.88 -12.06
C ALA A 346 7.04 -8.60 -12.25
N SER A 347 7.99 -7.96 -12.94
CA SER A 347 9.27 -8.56 -13.26
C SER A 347 10.21 -8.60 -12.05
N LYS A 348 11.22 -9.49 -12.13
CA LYS A 348 12.33 -9.52 -11.17
C LYS A 348 13.04 -8.16 -11.10
N GLU A 349 13.31 -7.54 -12.24
CA GLU A 349 14.02 -6.26 -12.34
C GLU A 349 13.27 -5.13 -11.61
N GLY A 350 11.98 -4.97 -11.87
CA GLY A 350 11.15 -3.97 -11.19
C GLY A 350 11.11 -4.19 -9.68
N GLY A 351 10.96 -5.44 -9.25
CA GLY A 351 11.00 -5.81 -7.84
C GLY A 351 12.37 -5.53 -7.18
N GLU A 352 13.48 -5.78 -7.87
CA GLU A 352 14.82 -5.50 -7.35
C GLU A 352 15.13 -4.01 -7.22
N VAL A 353 14.61 -3.18 -8.12
CA VAL A 353 14.70 -1.72 -7.99
C VAL A 353 13.95 -1.25 -6.76
N TRP A 354 12.76 -1.81 -6.53
CA TRP A 354 11.92 -1.44 -5.39
C TRP A 354 12.47 -1.98 -4.07
N ALA A 355 13.01 -3.21 -4.05
CA ALA A 355 13.58 -3.83 -2.86
C ALA A 355 14.73 -3.04 -2.22
N LYS A 356 15.40 -2.17 -2.99
CA LYS A 356 16.42 -1.25 -2.46
C LYS A 356 15.84 -0.08 -1.67
N GLN A 357 14.53 0.08 -1.67
CA GLN A 357 13.84 1.14 -0.95
C GLN A 357 13.28 0.60 0.38
N PRO A 358 13.30 1.40 1.46
CA PRO A 358 12.72 0.99 2.73
C PRO A 358 11.20 0.81 2.61
N GLY A 359 10.63 -0.10 3.42
CA GLY A 359 9.19 -0.34 3.49
C GLY A 359 8.61 -1.04 2.26
N TYR A 360 9.39 -1.84 1.58
CA TYR A 360 8.94 -2.68 0.48
C TYR A 360 9.27 -4.14 0.74
N LEU A 361 8.28 -5.00 0.56
CA LEU A 361 8.44 -6.45 0.50
C LEU A 361 7.89 -6.97 -0.82
N SER A 362 8.66 -7.84 -1.47
CA SER A 362 8.28 -8.41 -2.77
C SER A 362 7.54 -9.73 -2.61
N PRO A 363 6.36 -9.91 -3.23
CA PRO A 363 5.75 -11.22 -3.39
C PRO A 363 6.39 -12.03 -4.54
N ASN A 364 7.27 -11.41 -5.34
CA ASN A 364 8.02 -12.07 -6.40
C ASN A 364 9.19 -12.88 -5.80
N ARG A 365 9.09 -14.22 -5.87
CA ARG A 365 10.06 -15.16 -5.29
C ARG A 365 11.46 -15.10 -5.89
N ASN A 366 11.64 -14.42 -7.03
CA ASN A 366 12.91 -14.30 -7.73
C ASN A 366 13.67 -12.99 -7.40
N VAL A 367 13.06 -12.09 -6.61
CA VAL A 367 13.76 -10.91 -6.08
C VAL A 367 14.77 -11.36 -5.02
N SER A 368 16.06 -11.01 -5.23
CA SER A 368 17.10 -11.42 -4.31
C SER A 368 16.95 -10.72 -2.94
N PRO A 369 17.00 -11.46 -1.84
CA PRO A 369 17.01 -10.87 -0.49
C PRO A 369 18.17 -9.88 -0.26
N ASP A 370 19.27 -10.01 -1.00
CA ASP A 370 20.43 -9.11 -0.89
C ASP A 370 20.16 -7.69 -1.36
N ASN A 371 19.03 -7.45 -2.06
CA ASN A 371 18.62 -6.11 -2.47
C ASN A 371 17.97 -5.30 -1.35
N TYR A 372 17.55 -5.92 -0.26
CA TYR A 372 16.91 -5.20 0.86
C TYR A 372 17.94 -4.45 1.71
N PRO A 373 17.57 -3.28 2.28
CA PRO A 373 18.50 -2.36 2.91
C PRO A 373 19.08 -2.85 4.25
N ASP A 374 18.38 -3.73 4.94
CA ASP A 374 18.75 -4.22 6.27
C ASP A 374 18.35 -5.69 6.48
N ASP A 375 18.98 -6.32 7.49
CA ASP A 375 18.77 -7.75 7.76
C ASP A 375 17.36 -8.07 8.27
N LEU A 376 16.70 -7.13 8.94
CA LEU A 376 15.34 -7.32 9.42
C LEU A 376 14.37 -7.37 8.24
N THR A 377 14.47 -6.42 7.30
CA THR A 377 13.68 -6.42 6.06
C THR A 377 13.92 -7.69 5.24
N LYS A 378 15.16 -8.19 5.18
CA LYS A 378 15.46 -9.50 4.55
C LYS A 378 14.71 -10.66 5.21
N GLN A 379 14.67 -10.71 6.54
CA GLN A 379 13.94 -11.74 7.28
C GLN A 379 12.44 -11.67 7.02
N LEU A 380 11.85 -10.48 7.02
CA LEU A 380 10.44 -10.28 6.71
C LEU A 380 10.13 -10.71 5.27
N ALA A 381 10.97 -10.37 4.30
CA ALA A 381 10.83 -10.81 2.92
C ALA A 381 10.87 -12.34 2.78
N GLN A 382 11.74 -13.02 3.53
CA GLN A 382 11.78 -14.48 3.57
C GLN A 382 10.48 -15.07 4.13
N THR A 383 9.87 -14.44 5.13
CA THR A 383 8.56 -14.85 5.65
C THR A 383 7.49 -14.76 4.57
N ILE A 384 7.46 -13.68 3.78
CA ILE A 384 6.52 -13.51 2.66
C ILE A 384 6.70 -14.61 1.60
N ILE A 385 7.94 -14.91 1.23
CA ILE A 385 8.25 -15.90 0.18
C ILE A 385 7.95 -17.33 0.67
N SER A 386 8.24 -17.63 1.94
CA SER A 386 7.99 -18.92 2.57
C SER A 386 6.58 -19.07 3.14
N ALA A 387 5.74 -18.06 2.96
CA ALA A 387 4.37 -18.03 3.44
C ALA A 387 3.60 -19.27 2.95
N GLY A 388 3.28 -20.15 3.90
CA GLY A 388 2.53 -21.37 3.71
C GLY A 388 1.17 -21.29 4.40
N GLU A 389 0.62 -22.43 4.78
CA GLU A 389 -0.72 -22.54 5.40
C GLU A 389 -0.86 -21.84 6.78
N SER A 390 0.24 -21.44 7.40
CA SER A 390 0.23 -20.76 8.71
C SER A 390 -0.06 -19.26 8.64
N VAL A 391 0.06 -18.65 7.46
CA VAL A 391 -0.22 -17.21 7.27
C VAL A 391 -1.64 -16.99 6.78
N ARG A 392 -2.19 -15.80 7.03
CA ARG A 392 -3.48 -15.37 6.49
C ARG A 392 -3.33 -14.04 5.78
N TYR A 393 -4.12 -13.88 4.73
CA TYR A 393 -4.28 -12.56 4.13
C TYR A 393 -5.26 -11.74 4.96
N ASP A 394 -5.05 -10.45 5.02
CA ASP A 394 -5.93 -9.47 5.66
C ASP A 394 -7.38 -9.69 5.20
N MET A 395 -8.28 -9.95 6.17
CA MET A 395 -9.67 -10.28 5.84
C MET A 395 -10.46 -9.07 5.37
N SER A 396 -10.13 -7.88 5.87
CA SER A 396 -10.77 -6.64 5.45
C SER A 396 -10.41 -6.31 3.99
N ASP A 397 -9.18 -6.58 3.58
CA ASP A 397 -8.70 -6.41 2.20
C ASP A 397 -9.35 -7.42 1.22
N LEU A 398 -9.77 -8.59 1.70
CA LEU A 398 -10.50 -9.60 0.92
C LEU A 398 -12.01 -9.36 0.87
N ALA A 399 -12.54 -8.64 1.85
CA ALA A 399 -13.97 -8.41 1.98
C ALA A 399 -14.52 -7.52 0.85
N PRO A 400 -15.85 -7.55 0.61
CA PRO A 400 -16.49 -6.54 -0.23
C PRO A 400 -16.13 -5.14 0.27
N SER A 401 -15.76 -4.24 -0.63
CA SER A 401 -15.26 -2.90 -0.27
C SER A 401 -16.24 -2.08 0.59
N ALA A 402 -17.53 -2.35 0.45
CA ALA A 402 -18.56 -1.73 1.28
C ALA A 402 -18.45 -2.09 2.78
N PHE A 403 -17.78 -3.20 3.11
CA PHE A 403 -17.50 -3.63 4.49
C PHE A 403 -16.05 -3.37 4.89
N GLY A 404 -15.09 -3.89 4.15
CA GLY A 404 -13.68 -3.89 4.54
C GLY A 404 -12.80 -2.81 3.88
N GLY A 405 -13.34 -1.93 3.02
CA GLY A 405 -12.49 -1.05 2.22
C GLY A 405 -13.04 0.34 1.90
N THR A 406 -13.95 0.88 2.71
CA THR A 406 -14.53 2.21 2.47
C THR A 406 -14.49 3.06 3.73
N ASP A 407 -13.83 4.22 3.65
CA ASP A 407 -13.78 5.16 4.77
C ASP A 407 -15.20 5.56 5.25
N GLY A 408 -15.36 5.57 6.57
CA GLY A 408 -16.61 5.91 7.22
C GLY A 408 -17.73 4.86 7.09
N LYS A 409 -17.44 3.63 6.65
CA LYS A 409 -18.41 2.53 6.49
C LYS A 409 -17.87 1.21 6.99
N GLY A 410 -18.80 0.25 7.21
CA GLY A 410 -18.52 -1.13 7.51
C GLY A 410 -17.54 -1.30 8.67
N GLU A 411 -16.66 -2.27 8.59
CA GLU A 411 -15.71 -2.63 9.64
C GLU A 411 -14.84 -1.46 10.10
N TRP A 412 -14.35 -0.63 9.18
CA TRP A 412 -13.54 0.55 9.52
C TRP A 412 -14.28 1.49 10.46
N LYS A 413 -15.52 1.83 10.11
CA LYS A 413 -16.35 2.71 10.92
C LYS A 413 -16.78 2.06 12.23
N ASP A 414 -17.09 0.78 12.20
CA ASP A 414 -17.59 0.04 13.36
C ASP A 414 -16.52 -0.11 14.43
N LEU A 415 -15.27 -0.38 14.02
CA LEU A 415 -14.12 -0.40 14.93
C LEU A 415 -13.76 1.00 15.44
N GLN A 416 -13.91 2.06 14.63
CA GLN A 416 -13.79 3.43 15.13
C GLN A 416 -14.86 3.76 16.19
N ASP A 417 -16.09 3.28 16.02
CA ASP A 417 -17.17 3.47 17.01
C ASP A 417 -16.89 2.65 18.26
N PHE A 418 -16.35 1.42 18.12
CA PHE A 418 -15.92 0.62 19.26
C PHE A 418 -14.76 1.29 20.03
N LEU A 419 -13.80 1.90 19.34
CA LEU A 419 -12.74 2.69 19.99
C LEU A 419 -13.29 3.85 20.82
N ARG A 420 -14.42 4.45 20.40
CA ARG A 420 -15.13 5.51 21.19
C ARG A 420 -15.82 4.96 22.44
N ASN A 421 -16.35 3.74 22.35
CA ASN A 421 -17.10 3.10 23.44
C ASN A 421 -16.69 1.62 23.63
N PRO A 422 -15.46 1.34 24.10
CA PRO A 422 -14.93 -0.01 24.16
C PRO A 422 -15.59 -0.90 25.22
N SER A 423 -16.47 -0.36 26.06
CA SER A 423 -17.28 -1.15 27.01
C SER A 423 -18.49 -1.82 26.37
N ASP A 424 -18.92 -1.38 25.19
CA ASP A 424 -20.09 -1.92 24.48
C ASP A 424 -19.67 -2.97 23.43
N VAL A 425 -19.07 -4.05 23.88
CA VAL A 425 -18.63 -5.16 23.01
C VAL A 425 -19.81 -5.76 22.24
N LYS A 426 -20.96 -5.92 22.90
CA LYS A 426 -22.16 -6.48 22.27
C LYS A 426 -22.69 -5.58 21.14
N GLY A 427 -22.82 -4.29 21.41
CA GLY A 427 -23.25 -3.34 20.37
C GLY A 427 -22.29 -3.26 19.20
N ALA A 428 -20.97 -3.37 19.44
CA ALA A 428 -19.97 -3.44 18.38
C ALA A 428 -20.15 -4.70 17.51
N GLN A 429 -20.36 -5.88 18.12
CA GLN A 429 -20.63 -7.12 17.39
C GLN A 429 -21.89 -7.02 16.52
N GLU A 430 -22.99 -6.51 17.09
CA GLU A 430 -24.28 -6.37 16.40
C GLU A 430 -24.16 -5.42 15.20
N LYS A 431 -23.36 -4.38 15.30
CA LYS A 431 -23.12 -3.41 14.24
C LYS A 431 -22.25 -3.98 13.13
N LEU A 432 -21.12 -4.62 13.47
CA LEU A 432 -20.26 -5.34 12.53
C LEU A 432 -21.05 -6.39 11.75
N GLU A 433 -21.89 -7.19 12.43
CA GLU A 433 -22.75 -8.17 11.77
C GLU A 433 -23.75 -7.53 10.83
N ALA A 434 -24.40 -6.44 11.26
CA ALA A 434 -25.41 -5.77 10.44
C ALA A 434 -24.82 -5.21 9.12
N ASP A 435 -23.59 -4.72 9.16
CA ASP A 435 -22.91 -4.18 7.97
C ASP A 435 -22.27 -5.28 7.12
N ALA A 436 -21.67 -6.33 7.74
CA ALA A 436 -21.22 -7.52 7.04
C ALA A 436 -22.35 -8.23 6.29
N ALA A 437 -23.47 -8.47 6.97
CA ALA A 437 -24.64 -9.13 6.36
C ALA A 437 -25.21 -8.36 5.16
N LYS A 438 -25.04 -7.04 5.08
CA LYS A 438 -25.42 -6.25 3.90
C LYS A 438 -24.41 -6.41 2.76
N ALA A 439 -23.10 -6.36 3.09
CA ALA A 439 -22.04 -6.33 2.11
C ALA A 439 -21.80 -7.71 1.46
N PHE A 440 -21.90 -8.80 2.24
CA PHE A 440 -21.72 -10.18 1.76
C PHE A 440 -22.97 -10.80 1.10
N LYS A 441 -24.07 -10.06 0.99
CA LYS A 441 -25.24 -10.53 0.23
C LYS A 441 -24.85 -10.71 -1.24
N LYS A 442 -24.97 -11.94 -1.73
CA LYS A 442 -24.84 -12.30 -3.14
C LYS A 442 -26.10 -11.97 -3.94
#